data_5d6d9cee05c8ff103c783036ea69615f
#
_entry.id   5d6d9cee05c8ff103c783036ea69615f
#
_cell.length_a   1.000
_cell.length_b   1.000
_cell.length_c   1.000
_cell.angle_alpha   90.00
_cell.angle_beta   90.00
_cell.angle_gamma   90.00
#
_symmetry.space_group_name_H-M   'P 1'
#
loop_
_entity.id
_entity.type
_entity.pdbx_description
1 polymer ?
#
loop_
_entity_poly.entity_id
_entity_poly.type
_entity_poly.pdbx_seq_one_letter_code
_entity_poly.pdbx_strand_id
1 'polypeptide(L)'
;MKWDDPRVRVVKLAGASYRGDALQDDAFAPGRRLALVPEPENEHDPNAVAVWDADRRVQAGYVPAEVAPELQGDEQALSLWEFRDEDGSRIGLRVLVAPADAWIQEPRA
;
A
#
# COMPACT_ATOMS: atom_id res chain seq x y z
N MET A 1 -17.08 5.75 -2.75
CA MET A 1 -16.01 5.61 -3.77
C MET A 1 -16.64 5.24 -5.10
N LYS A 2 -16.19 5.85 -6.16
CA LYS A 2 -16.65 5.51 -7.51
C LYS A 2 -15.68 4.47 -8.08
N TRP A 3 -16.17 3.26 -8.32
CA TRP A 3 -15.37 2.17 -8.85
C TRP A 3 -14.91 2.38 -10.30
N ASP A 4 -15.58 3.26 -11.02
CA ASP A 4 -15.26 3.59 -12.40
C ASP A 4 -14.28 4.76 -12.55
N ASP A 5 -13.81 5.35 -11.45
CA ASP A 5 -12.80 6.41 -11.48
C ASP A 5 -11.45 5.80 -11.91
N PRO A 6 -10.87 6.23 -13.05
CA PRO A 6 -9.62 5.65 -13.54
C PRO A 6 -8.41 5.95 -12.64
N ARG A 7 -8.55 6.89 -11.69
CA ARG A 7 -7.50 7.21 -10.73
C ARG A 7 -7.51 6.25 -9.53
N VAL A 8 -8.57 5.46 -9.38
CA VAL A 8 -8.64 4.40 -8.35
C VAL A 8 -8.03 3.14 -8.94
N ARG A 9 -7.05 2.58 -8.25
CA ARG A 9 -6.35 1.39 -8.74
C ARG A 9 -6.04 0.44 -7.60
N VAL A 10 -5.93 -0.83 -7.94
CA VAL A 10 -5.51 -1.88 -7.01
C VAL A 10 -4.14 -2.36 -7.45
N VAL A 11 -3.17 -2.29 -6.56
CA VAL A 11 -1.80 -2.67 -6.86
C VAL A 11 -1.35 -3.80 -5.93
N LYS A 12 -0.44 -4.64 -6.44
CA LYS A 12 0.22 -5.64 -5.62
C LYS A 12 1.47 -5.02 -5.01
N LEU A 13 1.62 -5.15 -3.71
CA LEU A 13 2.78 -4.63 -3.00
C LEU A 13 4.07 -5.22 -3.56
N ALA A 14 5.04 -4.37 -3.88
CA ALA A 14 6.37 -4.77 -4.33
C ALA A 14 7.33 -4.84 -3.14
N GLY A 15 8.32 -5.75 -3.21
CA GLY A 15 9.34 -5.88 -2.17
C GLY A 15 8.87 -6.50 -0.86
N ALA A 16 7.66 -7.04 -0.82
CA ALA A 16 7.08 -7.62 0.38
C ALA A 16 7.91 -8.78 0.93
N SER A 17 8.56 -9.55 0.05
CA SER A 17 9.38 -10.69 0.46
C SER A 17 10.59 -10.31 1.30
N TYR A 18 11.02 -9.05 1.24
CA TYR A 18 12.14 -8.54 2.04
C TYR A 18 11.69 -7.98 3.38
N ARG A 19 10.38 -8.00 3.65
CA ARG A 19 9.77 -7.38 4.82
C ARG A 19 8.84 -8.34 5.56
N GLY A 20 9.18 -9.63 5.55
CA GLY A 20 8.31 -10.67 6.10
C GLY A 20 7.84 -10.42 7.53
N ASP A 21 8.75 -9.99 8.40
CA ASP A 21 8.41 -9.71 9.81
C ASP A 21 7.46 -8.51 9.93
N ALA A 22 7.72 -7.46 9.15
CA ALA A 22 6.90 -6.25 9.16
C ALA A 22 5.46 -6.56 8.71
N LEU A 23 5.30 -7.43 7.70
CA LEU A 23 3.99 -7.77 7.16
C LEU A 23 3.08 -8.49 8.16
N GLN A 24 3.63 -9.07 9.23
CA GLN A 24 2.83 -9.75 10.24
C GLN A 24 2.13 -8.77 11.18
N ASP A 25 2.48 -7.48 11.14
CA ASP A 25 1.83 -6.47 11.95
C ASP A 25 0.35 -6.31 11.56
N ASP A 26 -0.53 -6.23 12.53
CA ASP A 26 -1.98 -6.07 12.32
C ASP A 26 -2.33 -4.78 11.60
N ALA A 27 -1.42 -3.80 11.57
CA ALA A 27 -1.62 -2.56 10.84
C ALA A 27 -1.81 -2.77 9.33
N PHE A 28 -1.42 -3.93 8.81
CA PHE A 28 -1.58 -4.29 7.40
C PHE A 28 -2.77 -5.22 7.12
N ALA A 29 -3.59 -5.50 8.12
CA ALA A 29 -4.78 -6.32 7.92
C ALA A 29 -5.74 -5.64 6.92
N PRO A 30 -6.52 -6.43 6.16
CA PRO A 30 -7.48 -5.86 5.21
C PRO A 30 -8.41 -4.85 5.89
N GLY A 31 -8.64 -3.73 5.23
CA GLY A 31 -9.46 -2.63 5.73
C GLY A 31 -8.68 -1.53 6.46
N ARG A 32 -7.41 -1.74 6.77
CA ARG A 32 -6.60 -0.73 7.46
C ARG A 32 -6.09 0.32 6.49
N ARG A 33 -6.09 1.58 6.92
CA ARG A 33 -5.47 2.66 6.15
C ARG A 33 -3.96 2.51 6.16
N LEU A 34 -3.36 2.91 5.04
CA LEU A 34 -1.91 2.89 4.86
C LEU A 34 -1.43 4.28 4.47
N ALA A 35 -0.14 4.54 4.64
CA ALA A 35 0.48 5.78 4.21
C ALA A 35 1.40 5.50 3.02
N LEU A 36 1.28 6.34 1.98
CA LEU A 36 2.19 6.32 0.83
C LEU A 36 3.23 7.41 1.04
N VAL A 37 4.49 7.03 1.05
CA VAL A 37 5.59 7.94 1.37
C VAL A 37 6.57 7.99 0.20
N PRO A 38 6.56 9.06 -0.61
CA PRO A 38 7.54 9.22 -1.69
C PRO A 38 8.97 9.26 -1.16
N GLU A 39 9.88 8.66 -1.91
CA GLU A 39 11.30 8.61 -1.58
C GLU A 39 12.13 9.21 -2.72
N PRO A 40 12.09 10.54 -2.92
CA PRO A 40 12.79 11.17 -4.05
C PRO A 40 14.32 11.00 -4.00
N GLU A 41 14.85 10.68 -2.84
CA GLU A 41 16.29 10.45 -2.64
C GLU A 41 16.68 8.97 -2.71
N ASN A 42 15.73 8.09 -3.09
CA ASN A 42 16.02 6.66 -3.22
C ASN A 42 17.05 6.46 -4.33
N GLU A 43 18.15 5.79 -4.00
CA GLU A 43 19.28 5.59 -4.90
C GLU A 43 18.94 4.71 -6.11
N HIS A 44 18.00 3.79 -5.92
CA HIS A 44 17.61 2.82 -6.96
C HIS A 44 16.50 3.34 -7.84
N ASP A 45 15.62 4.19 -7.30
CA ASP A 45 14.46 4.70 -8.04
C ASP A 45 13.97 6.00 -7.39
N PRO A 46 14.24 7.16 -8.00
CA PRO A 46 13.78 8.44 -7.44
C PRO A 46 12.26 8.60 -7.47
N ASN A 47 11.54 7.74 -8.18
CA ASN A 47 10.08 7.73 -8.21
C ASN A 47 9.49 6.76 -7.17
N ALA A 48 10.32 6.07 -6.37
CA ALA A 48 9.84 5.10 -5.41
C ALA A 48 8.86 5.70 -4.42
N VAL A 49 7.79 4.96 -4.15
CA VAL A 49 6.78 5.32 -3.14
C VAL A 49 6.66 4.15 -2.18
N ALA A 50 7.08 4.36 -0.94
CA ALA A 50 7.02 3.35 0.10
C ALA A 50 5.60 3.23 0.66
N VAL A 51 5.23 2.01 1.05
CA VAL A 51 3.95 1.73 1.69
C VAL A 51 4.21 1.45 3.17
N TRP A 52 3.67 2.31 4.02
CA TRP A 52 3.80 2.24 5.48
C TRP A 52 2.42 2.05 6.12
N ASP A 53 2.38 1.65 7.39
CA ASP A 53 1.16 1.76 8.15
C ASP A 53 0.75 3.23 8.30
N ALA A 54 -0.50 3.49 8.72
CA ALA A 54 -1.03 4.85 8.78
C ALA A 54 -0.21 5.78 9.69
N ASP A 55 0.38 5.23 10.74
CA ASP A 55 1.20 5.97 11.70
C ASP A 55 2.68 6.07 11.29
N ARG A 56 3.05 5.50 10.15
CA ARG A 56 4.40 5.49 9.59
C ARG A 56 5.44 4.87 10.53
N ARG A 57 5.08 3.78 11.20
CA ARG A 57 5.98 3.08 12.11
C ARG A 57 6.58 1.83 11.50
N VAL A 58 5.85 1.18 10.58
CA VAL A 58 6.28 -0.08 9.98
C VAL A 58 6.11 0.01 8.47
N GLN A 59 7.16 -0.29 7.72
CA GLN A 59 7.13 -0.29 6.26
C GLN A 59 6.82 -1.69 5.73
N ALA A 60 5.80 -1.79 4.87
CA ALA A 60 5.40 -3.06 4.25
C ALA A 60 6.17 -3.36 2.95
N GLY A 61 6.53 -2.34 2.21
CA GLY A 61 7.18 -2.48 0.92
C GLY A 61 6.99 -1.22 0.09
N TYR A 62 6.75 -1.41 -1.22
CA TYR A 62 6.67 -0.30 -2.18
C TYR A 62 5.48 -0.48 -3.12
N VAL A 63 5.00 0.63 -3.65
CA VAL A 63 4.13 0.65 -4.82
C VAL A 63 4.95 0.09 -6.00
N PRO A 64 4.35 -0.73 -6.89
CA PRO A 64 5.09 -1.21 -8.06
C PRO A 64 5.73 -0.08 -8.86
N ALA A 65 6.95 -0.31 -9.34
CA ALA A 65 7.74 0.72 -10.01
C ALA A 65 7.05 1.32 -11.24
N GLU A 66 6.24 0.52 -11.94
CA GLU A 66 5.49 0.97 -13.11
C GLU A 66 4.31 1.88 -12.76
N VAL A 67 3.84 1.84 -11.51
CA VAL A 67 2.71 2.66 -11.05
C VAL A 67 3.18 3.94 -10.36
N ALA A 68 4.29 3.87 -9.63
CA ALA A 68 4.78 4.97 -8.81
C ALA A 68 4.87 6.31 -9.56
N PRO A 69 5.40 6.38 -10.81
CA PRO A 69 5.49 7.65 -11.53
C PRO A 69 4.15 8.28 -11.88
N GLU A 70 3.06 7.51 -11.85
CA GLU A 70 1.72 8.00 -12.18
C GLU A 70 1.02 8.63 -10.98
N LEU A 71 1.59 8.51 -9.77
CA LEU A 71 0.98 9.05 -8.56
C LEU A 71 1.30 10.53 -8.40
N GLN A 72 0.35 11.27 -7.80
CA GLN A 72 0.47 12.71 -7.56
C GLN A 72 1.23 13.03 -6.27
N GLY A 73 1.33 12.06 -5.35
CA GLY A 73 1.98 12.24 -4.05
C GLY A 73 1.02 12.46 -2.88
N ASP A 74 -0.25 12.64 -3.16
CA ASP A 74 -1.28 12.91 -2.15
C ASP A 74 -2.35 11.82 -2.07
N GLU A 75 -2.16 10.72 -2.78
CA GLU A 75 -3.14 9.63 -2.79
C GLU A 75 -3.32 9.03 -1.41
N GLN A 76 -4.53 8.55 -1.15
CA GLN A 76 -4.80 7.72 0.02
C GLN A 76 -4.71 6.25 -0.35
N ALA A 77 -4.44 5.41 0.64
CA ALA A 77 -4.27 3.99 0.43
C ALA A 77 -4.94 3.17 1.53
N LEU A 78 -5.36 1.98 1.15
CA LEU A 78 -6.05 1.05 2.03
C LEU A 78 -5.53 -0.37 1.75
N SER A 79 -5.27 -1.14 2.79
CA SER A 79 -5.03 -2.56 2.64
C SER A 79 -6.33 -3.24 2.21
N LEU A 80 -6.36 -3.76 0.99
CA LEU A 80 -7.58 -4.33 0.41
C LEU A 80 -7.67 -5.83 0.64
N TRP A 81 -6.56 -6.53 0.45
CA TRP A 81 -6.50 -7.98 0.58
C TRP A 81 -5.09 -8.42 0.95
N GLU A 82 -5.00 -9.58 1.60
CA GLU A 82 -3.73 -10.16 1.98
C GLU A 82 -3.54 -11.54 1.35
N PHE A 83 -2.28 -11.89 1.11
CA PHE A 83 -1.89 -13.23 0.70
C PHE A 83 -1.16 -13.89 1.85
N ARG A 84 -1.51 -15.15 2.14
CA ARG A 84 -0.89 -15.92 3.21
C ARG A 84 -0.28 -17.20 2.66
N ASP A 85 0.80 -17.65 3.31
CA ASP A 85 1.42 -18.93 3.00
C ASP A 85 0.73 -20.06 3.78
N GLU A 86 1.28 -21.28 3.68
CA GLU A 86 0.74 -22.47 4.33
C GLU A 86 0.71 -22.35 5.86
N ASP A 87 1.65 -21.60 6.43
CA ASP A 87 1.75 -21.39 7.87
C ASP A 87 0.82 -20.29 8.38
N GLY A 88 0.09 -19.64 7.47
CA GLY A 88 -0.79 -18.53 7.82
C GLY A 88 -0.07 -17.19 7.93
N SER A 89 1.21 -17.12 7.60
CA SER A 89 1.98 -15.88 7.60
C SER A 89 1.62 -15.03 6.40
N ARG A 90 1.45 -13.73 6.62
CA ARG A 90 1.16 -12.78 5.55
C ARG A 90 2.40 -12.59 4.68
N ILE A 91 2.26 -12.84 3.38
CA ILE A 91 3.39 -12.78 2.43
C ILE A 91 3.23 -11.69 1.38
N GLY A 92 2.09 -11.05 1.32
CA GLY A 92 1.85 -9.97 0.36
C GLY A 92 0.54 -9.26 0.63
N LEU A 93 0.38 -8.12 -0.04
CA LEU A 93 -0.83 -7.30 0.05
C LEU A 93 -1.27 -6.85 -1.34
N ARG A 94 -2.59 -6.70 -1.48
CA ARG A 94 -3.17 -5.85 -2.51
C ARG A 94 -3.59 -4.55 -1.84
N VAL A 95 -3.19 -3.45 -2.42
CA VAL A 95 -3.41 -2.10 -1.87
C VAL A 95 -4.31 -1.33 -2.82
N LEU A 96 -5.38 -0.78 -2.26
CA LEU A 96 -6.23 0.17 -2.98
C LEU A 96 -5.58 1.54 -2.88
N VAL A 97 -5.32 2.16 -4.03
CA VAL A 97 -4.77 3.52 -4.11
C VAL A 97 -5.83 4.40 -4.78
N ALA A 98 -6.15 5.51 -4.14
CA ALA A 98 -7.19 6.41 -4.61
C ALA A 98 -6.73 7.86 -4.48
N PRO A 99 -7.27 8.78 -5.31
CA PRO A 99 -6.95 10.19 -5.18
C PRO A 99 -7.41 10.76 -3.84
N ALA A 100 -6.75 11.85 -3.41
CA ALA A 100 -7.03 12.45 -2.10
C ALA A 100 -8.48 12.91 -1.95
N ASP A 101 -9.13 13.28 -3.05
CA ASP A 101 -10.53 13.73 -3.05
C ASP A 101 -11.56 12.60 -3.11
N ALA A 102 -11.11 11.35 -3.23
CA ALA A 102 -12.01 10.21 -3.22
C ALA A 102 -12.50 9.92 -1.80
N TRP A 103 -13.78 9.58 -1.68
CA TRP A 103 -14.34 9.17 -0.41
C TRP A 103 -14.25 7.66 -0.27
N ILE A 104 -13.57 7.21 0.78
CA ILE A 104 -13.42 5.79 1.08
C ILE A 104 -13.97 5.55 2.48
N GLN A 105 -14.96 4.66 2.59
CA GLN A 105 -15.48 4.23 3.88
C GLN A 105 -14.67 3.02 4.36
N GLU A 106 -14.03 3.17 5.52
CA GLU A 106 -13.31 2.06 6.12
C GLU A 106 -14.29 1.04 6.68
N PRO A 107 -14.01 -0.27 6.52
CA PRO A 107 -14.79 -1.29 7.18
C PRO A 107 -14.71 -1.11 8.69
N ARG A 108 -15.81 -1.32 9.37
CA ARG A 108 -15.81 -1.32 10.84
C ARG A 108 -15.22 -2.63 11.33
N ALA A 109 -14.34 -2.53 12.31
CA ALA A 109 -13.77 -3.69 12.96
C ALA A 109 -14.84 -4.45 13.75
#